data_366eafb0f63542c5fd814d72673d4c9d
#
_entry.id   366eafb0f63542c5fd814d72673d4c9d
#
_cell.length_a   1.000
_cell.length_b   1.000
_cell.length_c   1.000
_cell.angle_alpha   90.00
_cell.angle_beta   90.00
_cell.angle_gamma   90.00
#
_symmetry.space_group_name_H-M   'P 1'
#
loop_
_entity.id
_entity.type
_entity.pdbx_description
1 polymer ?
#
loop_
_entity_poly.entity_id
_entity_poly.type
_entity_poly.pdbx_seq_one_letter_code
_entity_poly.pdbx_strand_id
1 'polypeptide(L)'
;GHAFPRFPAISKQTKQVQHLTQKQWDQLLAAVVDLSLDTARQLLDPDEYLELEWSKSNRLNQRNWVDLYDALLLEWFFYLRAEDMYRLKSEWFKDQGNRTVVCNLETTKKDRPIHQTTHYRNDGYRFWERLKKRKPSGYLVLPQIERPAGNPADSPVLKTLNYLLKHVMERTFGDEFPASGRKWTTIRHTAFRLTLEEDPGLAIPPKINSFADNGHTSPDQLRNTYLRYIDAERTARESRQTIGEGKWTMVKRANP
;
A
#
# COMPACT_ATOMS: atom_id res chain seq x y z
N GLY A 1 -31.93 -8.73 45.94
CA GLY A 1 -31.62 -9.07 44.54
C GLY A 1 -30.20 -8.67 44.25
N HIS A 2 -29.28 -9.65 44.06
CA HIS A 2 -27.91 -9.38 43.66
C HIS A 2 -27.92 -9.12 42.14
N ALA A 3 -27.56 -7.89 41.75
CA ALA A 3 -27.35 -7.56 40.33
C ALA A 3 -26.09 -8.27 39.86
N PHE A 4 -26.22 -9.14 38.87
CA PHE A 4 -25.06 -9.73 38.21
C PHE A 4 -24.20 -8.63 37.56
N PRO A 5 -22.89 -8.69 37.68
CA PRO A 5 -22.01 -7.74 36.99
C PRO A 5 -22.25 -7.86 35.49
N ARG A 6 -22.55 -6.71 34.83
CA ARG A 6 -22.63 -6.65 33.37
C ARG A 6 -21.23 -6.88 32.84
N PHE A 7 -21.01 -8.03 32.22
CA PHE A 7 -19.80 -8.24 31.44
C PHE A 7 -19.71 -7.16 30.37
N PRO A 8 -18.55 -6.52 30.20
CA PRO A 8 -18.37 -5.61 29.10
C PRO A 8 -18.68 -6.35 27.81
N ALA A 9 -19.45 -5.70 26.93
CA ALA A 9 -19.79 -6.27 25.64
C ALA A 9 -18.49 -6.71 24.95
N ILE A 10 -18.40 -7.99 24.57
CA ILE A 10 -17.27 -8.52 23.82
C ILE A 10 -17.13 -7.61 22.59
N SER A 11 -16.05 -6.83 22.55
CA SER A 11 -15.75 -5.97 21.43
C SER A 11 -15.80 -6.82 20.17
N LYS A 12 -16.60 -6.42 19.17
CA LYS A 12 -16.65 -7.08 17.87
C LYS A 12 -15.23 -7.38 17.46
N GLN A 13 -14.90 -8.65 17.25
CA GLN A 13 -13.58 -9.04 16.77
C GLN A 13 -13.27 -8.17 15.56
N THR A 14 -12.29 -7.29 15.68
CA THR A 14 -11.84 -6.45 14.59
C THR A 14 -11.33 -7.41 13.53
N LYS A 15 -11.99 -7.45 12.36
CA LYS A 15 -11.55 -8.30 11.26
C LYS A 15 -10.07 -8.00 10.99
N GLN A 16 -9.26 -9.04 11.03
CA GLN A 16 -7.84 -8.91 10.71
C GLN A 16 -7.72 -8.28 9.33
N VAL A 17 -6.98 -7.17 9.26
CA VAL A 17 -6.77 -6.48 8.01
C VAL A 17 -5.78 -7.29 7.18
N GLN A 18 -6.19 -7.66 5.97
CA GLN A 18 -5.32 -8.36 5.05
C GLN A 18 -4.19 -7.42 4.59
N HIS A 19 -2.99 -7.93 4.58
CA HIS A 19 -1.78 -7.26 4.09
C HIS A 19 -0.84 -8.31 3.51
N LEU A 20 0.09 -7.85 2.68
CA LEU A 20 1.17 -8.67 2.14
C LEU A 20 2.35 -8.66 3.12
N THR A 21 3.09 -9.74 3.16
CA THR A 21 4.44 -9.76 3.71
C THR A 21 5.41 -9.03 2.78
N GLN A 22 6.60 -8.65 3.24
CA GLN A 22 7.62 -8.05 2.37
C GLN A 22 7.92 -8.94 1.17
N LYS A 23 8.09 -10.25 1.38
CA LYS A 23 8.33 -11.21 0.31
C LYS A 23 7.22 -11.23 -0.73
N GLN A 24 5.95 -11.22 -0.30
CA GLN A 24 4.80 -11.19 -1.21
C GLN A 24 4.71 -9.87 -1.97
N TRP A 25 5.04 -8.75 -1.32
CA TRP A 25 5.12 -7.45 -1.99
C TRP A 25 6.17 -7.45 -3.10
N ASP A 26 7.37 -7.94 -2.81
CA ASP A 26 8.45 -8.04 -3.79
C ASP A 26 8.08 -8.98 -4.96
N GLN A 27 7.42 -10.10 -4.67
CA GLN A 27 6.89 -11.02 -5.68
C GLN A 27 5.84 -10.36 -6.58
N LEU A 28 4.93 -9.57 -6.00
CA LEU A 28 3.93 -8.84 -6.76
C LEU A 28 4.58 -7.83 -7.71
N LEU A 29 5.53 -7.03 -7.22
CA LEU A 29 6.25 -6.06 -8.04
C LEU A 29 7.05 -6.74 -9.16
N ALA A 30 7.73 -7.84 -8.86
CA ALA A 30 8.46 -8.62 -9.86
C ALA A 30 7.53 -9.14 -10.95
N ALA A 31 6.37 -9.69 -10.58
CA ALA A 31 5.39 -10.19 -11.55
C ALA A 31 4.83 -9.08 -12.46
N VAL A 32 4.62 -7.86 -11.94
CA VAL A 32 4.20 -6.72 -12.76
C VAL A 32 5.31 -6.30 -13.72
N VAL A 33 6.56 -6.30 -13.27
CA VAL A 33 7.72 -5.98 -14.13
C VAL A 33 7.85 -7.00 -15.26
N ASP A 34 7.72 -8.29 -14.98
CA ASP A 34 7.77 -9.35 -16.00
C ASP A 34 6.66 -9.16 -17.05
N LEU A 35 5.45 -8.78 -16.62
CA LEU A 35 4.33 -8.51 -17.52
C LEU A 35 4.50 -7.24 -18.36
N SER A 36 5.26 -6.27 -17.85
CA SER A 36 5.62 -5.04 -18.57
C SER A 36 6.89 -5.19 -19.41
N LEU A 37 7.40 -6.39 -19.59
CA LEU A 37 8.67 -6.68 -20.26
C LEU A 37 9.86 -5.91 -19.67
N ASP A 38 9.89 -5.82 -18.34
CA ASP A 38 10.93 -5.13 -17.56
C ASP A 38 11.00 -3.60 -17.78
N THR A 39 10.11 -3.04 -18.60
CA THR A 39 10.12 -1.60 -18.92
C THR A 39 9.74 -0.71 -17.74
N ALA A 40 9.00 -1.25 -16.77
CA ALA A 40 8.60 -0.48 -15.59
C ALA A 40 9.78 0.00 -14.74
N ARG A 41 10.89 -0.73 -14.72
CA ARG A 41 12.11 -0.36 -13.98
C ARG A 41 13.01 0.60 -14.73
N GLN A 42 12.87 0.70 -16.03
CA GLN A 42 13.70 1.53 -16.86
C GLN A 42 13.30 3.01 -16.74
N LEU A 43 14.26 3.88 -16.98
CA LEU A 43 14.03 5.31 -17.14
C LEU A 43 13.53 5.57 -18.56
N LEU A 44 12.25 5.24 -18.80
CA LEU A 44 11.62 5.59 -20.06
C LEU A 44 11.44 7.10 -20.12
N ASP A 45 11.86 7.71 -21.21
CA ASP A 45 11.46 9.07 -21.52
C ASP A 45 10.00 9.11 -22.00
N PRO A 46 9.42 10.31 -22.19
CA PRO A 46 8.03 10.42 -22.62
C PRO A 46 7.75 9.72 -23.94
N ASP A 47 8.65 9.80 -24.90
CA ASP A 47 8.46 9.24 -26.24
C ASP A 47 8.54 7.72 -26.19
N GLU A 48 9.55 7.14 -25.53
CA GLU A 48 9.67 5.69 -25.30
C GLU A 48 8.43 5.12 -24.62
N TYR A 49 7.88 5.82 -23.61
CA TYR A 49 6.65 5.39 -22.96
C TYR A 49 5.44 5.41 -23.91
N LEU A 50 5.35 6.42 -24.78
CA LEU A 50 4.26 6.54 -25.76
C LEU A 50 4.35 5.50 -26.88
N GLU A 51 5.55 5.01 -27.20
CA GLU A 51 5.78 3.94 -28.17
C GLU A 51 5.38 2.55 -27.65
N LEU A 52 5.21 2.37 -26.32
CA LEU A 52 4.73 1.09 -25.79
C LEU A 52 3.38 0.74 -26.38
N GLU A 53 3.21 -0.55 -26.66
CA GLU A 53 1.93 -1.08 -27.14
C GLU A 53 0.79 -0.71 -26.20
N TRP A 54 -0.24 -0.12 -26.77
CA TRP A 54 -1.49 0.19 -26.08
C TRP A 54 -2.70 -0.10 -26.97
N SER A 55 -3.73 -0.68 -26.37
CA SER A 55 -4.99 -0.93 -27.04
C SER A 55 -6.16 -0.68 -26.09
N LYS A 56 -7.17 0.04 -26.59
CA LYS A 56 -8.40 0.30 -25.82
C LYS A 56 -9.21 -0.98 -25.58
N SER A 57 -9.16 -1.94 -26.48
CA SER A 57 -9.86 -3.22 -26.37
C SER A 57 -9.11 -4.25 -25.52
N ASN A 58 -7.79 -4.19 -25.52
CA ASN A 58 -6.95 -5.08 -24.70
C ASN A 58 -6.38 -4.36 -23.48
N ARG A 59 -6.93 -4.65 -22.30
CA ARG A 59 -6.43 -4.07 -21.05
C ARG A 59 -5.09 -4.64 -20.60
N LEU A 60 -4.69 -5.80 -21.10
CA LEU A 60 -3.44 -6.48 -20.74
C LEU A 60 -2.29 -6.08 -21.69
N ASN A 61 -2.15 -4.79 -22.00
CA ASN A 61 -1.07 -4.27 -22.83
C ASN A 61 0.09 -3.75 -21.99
N GLN A 62 1.27 -3.62 -22.60
CA GLN A 62 2.51 -3.22 -21.93
C GLN A 62 2.38 -1.91 -21.18
N ARG A 63 1.81 -0.87 -21.82
CA ARG A 63 1.65 0.44 -21.21
C ARG A 63 0.81 0.40 -19.93
N ASN A 64 -0.26 -0.38 -19.94
CA ASN A 64 -1.11 -0.54 -18.76
C ASN A 64 -0.38 -1.27 -17.62
N TRP A 65 0.53 -2.20 -17.92
CA TRP A 65 1.36 -2.84 -16.89
C TRP A 65 2.37 -1.88 -16.28
N VAL A 66 3.01 -1.02 -17.08
CA VAL A 66 3.87 0.07 -16.57
C VAL A 66 3.07 1.00 -15.67
N ASP A 67 1.87 1.36 -16.08
CA ASP A 67 0.99 2.23 -15.29
C ASP A 67 0.50 1.57 -14.00
N LEU A 68 0.26 0.26 -13.99
CA LEU A 68 -0.04 -0.49 -12.77
C LEU A 68 1.16 -0.47 -11.80
N TYR A 69 2.37 -0.67 -12.31
CA TYR A 69 3.59 -0.57 -11.49
C TYR A 69 3.72 0.81 -10.84
N ASP A 70 3.52 1.86 -11.62
CA ASP A 70 3.52 3.24 -11.11
C ASP A 70 2.44 3.45 -10.04
N ALA A 71 1.23 2.96 -10.27
CA ALA A 71 0.12 3.07 -9.34
C ALA A 71 0.40 2.35 -8.00
N LEU A 72 0.99 1.16 -8.05
CA LEU A 72 1.40 0.41 -6.86
C LEU A 72 2.45 1.18 -6.05
N LEU A 73 3.45 1.76 -6.71
CA LEU A 73 4.48 2.53 -6.04
C LEU A 73 3.97 3.90 -5.54
N LEU A 74 3.03 4.53 -6.24
CA LEU A 74 2.35 5.74 -5.76
C LEU A 74 1.58 5.45 -4.46
N GLU A 75 0.84 4.34 -4.41
CA GLU A 75 0.16 3.94 -3.17
C GLU A 75 1.15 3.61 -2.06
N TRP A 76 2.24 2.92 -2.40
CA TRP A 76 3.27 2.54 -1.46
C TRP A 76 3.99 3.73 -0.82
N PHE A 77 4.44 4.69 -1.63
CA PHE A 77 5.26 5.79 -1.12
C PHE A 77 4.45 6.98 -0.61
N PHE A 78 3.23 7.17 -1.11
CA PHE A 78 2.38 8.30 -0.75
C PHE A 78 1.09 7.89 -0.02
N TYR A 79 0.91 6.59 0.27
CA TYR A 79 -0.25 6.05 0.99
C TYR A 79 -1.60 6.45 0.38
N LEU A 80 -1.65 6.66 -0.92
CA LEU A 80 -2.82 7.12 -1.64
C LEU A 80 -3.93 6.07 -1.62
N ARG A 81 -5.17 6.51 -1.78
CA ARG A 81 -6.29 5.59 -2.01
C ARG A 81 -6.46 5.34 -3.50
N ALA A 82 -6.98 4.18 -3.86
CA ALA A 82 -7.30 3.87 -5.25
C ALA A 82 -8.18 4.93 -5.90
N GLU A 83 -9.19 5.41 -5.14
CA GLU A 83 -10.10 6.45 -5.61
C GLU A 83 -9.41 7.79 -5.91
N ASP A 84 -8.24 8.05 -5.33
CA ASP A 84 -7.48 9.26 -5.60
C ASP A 84 -6.60 9.11 -6.83
N MET A 85 -6.15 7.89 -7.17
CA MET A 85 -5.20 7.65 -8.26
C MET A 85 -5.74 8.01 -9.65
N TYR A 86 -7.06 7.88 -9.88
CA TYR A 86 -7.62 8.16 -11.20
C TYR A 86 -7.46 9.62 -11.65
N ARG A 87 -7.24 10.53 -10.74
CA ARG A 87 -7.14 11.97 -10.98
C ARG A 87 -5.76 12.57 -10.70
N LEU A 88 -4.80 11.76 -10.22
CA LEU A 88 -3.46 12.25 -9.93
C LEU A 88 -2.80 12.87 -11.16
N LYS A 89 -2.30 14.08 -10.98
CA LYS A 89 -1.57 14.80 -12.01
C LYS A 89 -0.14 15.10 -11.57
N SER A 90 0.78 15.13 -12.51
CA SER A 90 2.19 15.42 -12.28
C SER A 90 2.39 16.77 -11.59
N GLU A 91 1.59 17.77 -11.93
CA GLU A 91 1.65 19.12 -11.41
C GLU A 91 1.32 19.23 -9.91
N TRP A 92 0.67 18.21 -9.34
CA TRP A 92 0.33 18.17 -7.92
C TRP A 92 1.49 17.73 -7.04
N PHE A 93 2.54 17.21 -7.64
CA PHE A 93 3.74 16.77 -6.94
C PHE A 93 4.79 17.87 -6.99
N LYS A 94 5.24 18.30 -5.82
CA LYS A 94 6.25 19.36 -5.67
C LYS A 94 7.45 18.82 -4.92
N ASP A 95 8.62 19.01 -5.50
CA ASP A 95 9.89 18.80 -4.83
C ASP A 95 10.12 19.94 -3.81
N GLN A 96 10.32 19.56 -2.57
CA GLN A 96 10.60 20.50 -1.47
C GLN A 96 12.09 20.59 -1.15
N GLY A 97 12.92 19.91 -1.93
CA GLY A 97 14.34 19.72 -1.61
C GLY A 97 14.57 18.60 -0.59
N ASN A 98 15.83 18.34 -0.29
CA ASN A 98 16.24 17.29 0.67
C ASN A 98 15.61 15.91 0.41
N ARG A 99 15.40 15.58 -0.86
CA ARG A 99 14.74 14.33 -1.30
C ARG A 99 13.32 14.17 -0.75
N THR A 100 12.61 15.27 -0.55
CA THR A 100 11.23 15.28 -0.10
C THR A 100 10.31 15.73 -1.22
N VAL A 101 9.31 14.94 -1.52
CA VAL A 101 8.26 15.26 -2.49
C VAL A 101 6.92 15.32 -1.78
N VAL A 102 6.16 16.32 -2.09
CA VAL A 102 4.84 16.54 -1.52
C VAL A 102 3.79 16.43 -2.61
N CYS A 103 2.79 15.61 -2.41
CA CYS A 103 1.61 15.53 -3.24
C CYS A 103 0.50 16.42 -2.65
N ASN A 104 0.08 17.44 -3.38
CA ASN A 104 -1.05 18.28 -3.03
C ASN A 104 -2.31 17.77 -3.74
N LEU A 105 -3.14 17.04 -3.03
CA LEU A 105 -4.32 16.40 -3.56
C LEU A 105 -5.54 16.72 -2.70
N GLU A 106 -6.68 17.02 -3.31
CA GLU A 106 -7.97 17.02 -2.64
C GLU A 106 -8.56 15.61 -2.65
N THR A 107 -8.84 15.03 -1.48
CA THR A 107 -9.43 13.69 -1.43
C THR A 107 -10.88 13.69 -1.86
N THR A 108 -11.30 12.57 -2.47
CA THR A 108 -12.70 12.31 -2.79
C THR A 108 -13.56 12.03 -1.55
N LYS A 109 -12.94 11.75 -0.41
CA LYS A 109 -13.65 11.36 0.82
C LYS A 109 -13.62 12.50 1.83
N LYS A 110 -14.76 13.18 2.01
CA LYS A 110 -15.00 14.21 3.03
C LYS A 110 -14.57 15.65 2.72
N ASP A 111 -14.47 16.06 1.46
CA ASP A 111 -14.16 17.46 1.07
C ASP A 111 -13.02 18.11 1.88
N ARG A 112 -12.12 17.30 2.40
CA ARG A 112 -10.93 17.78 3.09
C ARG A 112 -9.78 17.80 2.12
N PRO A 113 -9.18 18.98 1.87
CA PRO A 113 -7.94 19.01 1.13
C PRO A 113 -6.91 18.16 1.84
N ILE A 114 -6.31 17.23 1.13
CA ILE A 114 -5.09 16.60 1.59
C ILE A 114 -3.98 17.56 1.24
N HIS A 115 -3.42 18.14 2.28
CA HIS A 115 -2.45 19.17 2.06
C HIS A 115 -1.08 18.60 1.66
N GLN A 116 -0.71 17.43 2.16
CA GLN A 116 0.65 16.93 1.92
C GLN A 116 0.74 15.43 2.19
N THR A 117 1.21 14.69 1.21
CA THR A 117 1.70 13.32 1.41
C THR A 117 3.18 13.31 1.08
N THR A 118 4.01 13.04 2.06
CA THR A 118 5.45 12.86 1.88
C THR A 118 5.80 11.39 1.83
N HIS A 119 6.86 11.04 1.11
CA HIS A 119 7.43 9.72 1.22
C HIS A 119 8.53 9.71 2.30
N TYR A 120 8.62 8.63 3.06
CA TYR A 120 9.60 8.48 4.14
C TYR A 120 10.89 7.76 3.72
N ARG A 121 10.95 7.28 2.47
CA ARG A 121 12.05 6.44 1.97
C ARG A 121 12.79 7.13 0.83
N ASN A 122 14.10 7.01 0.80
CA ASN A 122 14.93 7.51 -0.31
C ASN A 122 14.51 6.94 -1.67
N ASP A 123 14.03 5.68 -1.71
CA ASP A 123 13.56 5.05 -2.93
C ASP A 123 12.31 5.72 -3.50
N GLY A 124 11.46 6.29 -2.66
CA GLY A 124 10.30 7.07 -3.09
C GLY A 124 10.69 8.31 -3.89
N TYR A 125 11.77 9.01 -3.48
CA TYR A 125 12.27 10.14 -4.26
C TYR A 125 12.78 9.71 -5.64
N ARG A 126 13.59 8.65 -5.70
CA ARG A 126 14.09 8.08 -6.97
C ARG A 126 12.95 7.60 -7.88
N PHE A 127 11.93 6.98 -7.29
CA PHE A 127 10.74 6.60 -8.03
C PHE A 127 10.03 7.81 -8.62
N TRP A 128 9.82 8.87 -7.83
CA TRP A 128 9.18 10.09 -8.30
C TRP A 128 9.98 10.78 -9.42
N GLU A 129 11.32 10.87 -9.31
CA GLU A 129 12.17 11.43 -10.37
C GLU A 129 11.96 10.67 -11.70
N ARG A 130 11.95 9.33 -11.67
CA ARG A 130 11.67 8.49 -12.84
C ARG A 130 10.27 8.74 -13.39
N LEU A 131 9.28 8.76 -12.51
CA LEU A 131 7.89 8.98 -12.89
C LEU A 131 7.71 10.35 -13.54
N LYS A 132 8.29 11.40 -12.94
CA LYS A 132 8.23 12.77 -13.47
C LYS A 132 8.94 12.89 -14.81
N LYS A 133 10.09 12.24 -14.98
CA LYS A 133 10.80 12.22 -16.26
C LYS A 133 9.94 11.59 -17.36
N ARG A 134 9.30 10.46 -17.08
CA ARG A 134 8.44 9.74 -18.02
C ARG A 134 7.10 10.44 -18.28
N LYS A 135 6.53 11.08 -17.25
CA LYS A 135 5.23 11.76 -17.30
C LYS A 135 5.35 13.18 -16.72
N PRO A 136 5.95 14.11 -17.46
CA PRO A 136 6.28 15.45 -16.96
C PRO A 136 5.05 16.29 -16.67
N SER A 137 3.92 16.02 -17.32
CA SER A 137 2.66 16.73 -17.16
C SER A 137 1.45 15.81 -17.31
N GLY A 138 0.29 16.30 -16.86
CA GLY A 138 -0.99 15.59 -17.01
C GLY A 138 -1.15 14.42 -16.04
N TYR A 139 -2.00 13.48 -16.40
CA TYR A 139 -2.34 12.35 -15.54
C TYR A 139 -1.20 11.33 -15.42
N LEU A 140 -0.91 10.91 -14.18
CA LEU A 140 0.18 9.98 -13.88
C LEU A 140 -0.18 8.51 -14.10
N VAL A 141 -1.45 8.14 -13.95
CA VAL A 141 -1.89 6.75 -14.01
C VAL A 141 -2.85 6.59 -15.17
N LEU A 142 -2.56 5.67 -16.08
CA LEU A 142 -3.37 5.39 -17.28
C LEU A 142 -3.80 6.68 -18.03
N PRO A 143 -2.85 7.55 -18.43
CA PRO A 143 -3.17 8.86 -19.03
C PRO A 143 -3.93 8.73 -20.35
N GLN A 144 -3.82 7.60 -21.03
CA GLN A 144 -4.50 7.28 -22.29
C GLN A 144 -6.00 6.97 -22.12
N ILE A 145 -6.48 6.76 -20.89
CA ILE A 145 -7.87 6.44 -20.61
C ILE A 145 -8.65 7.72 -20.27
N GLU A 146 -9.74 7.94 -20.99
CA GLU A 146 -10.64 9.05 -20.73
C GLU A 146 -11.22 9.03 -19.30
N ARG A 147 -11.40 10.20 -18.73
CA ARG A 147 -11.94 10.42 -17.40
C ARG A 147 -13.26 11.16 -17.47
N PRO A 148 -14.36 10.45 -17.71
CA PRO A 148 -15.68 11.09 -17.74
C PRO A 148 -15.98 11.71 -16.37
N ALA A 149 -16.72 12.80 -16.36
CA ALA A 149 -17.27 13.36 -15.13
C ALA A 149 -18.22 12.33 -14.48
N GLY A 150 -18.16 12.20 -13.17
CA GLY A 150 -19.05 11.29 -12.44
C GLY A 150 -18.40 10.67 -11.20
N ASN A 151 -19.01 9.60 -10.72
CA ASN A 151 -18.54 8.89 -9.54
C ASN A 151 -17.18 8.24 -9.82
N PRO A 152 -16.14 8.50 -9.00
CA PRO A 152 -14.83 7.88 -9.11
C PRO A 152 -14.85 6.34 -9.20
N ALA A 153 -15.77 5.70 -8.47
CA ALA A 153 -15.88 4.25 -8.45
C ALA A 153 -16.26 3.66 -9.84
N ASP A 154 -16.90 4.44 -10.68
CA ASP A 154 -17.29 4.05 -12.04
C ASP A 154 -16.24 4.38 -13.10
N SER A 155 -15.15 5.04 -12.69
CA SER A 155 -14.08 5.45 -13.59
C SER A 155 -13.50 4.26 -14.37
N PRO A 156 -13.37 4.37 -15.71
CA PRO A 156 -12.69 3.37 -16.52
C PRO A 156 -11.25 3.12 -16.06
N VAL A 157 -10.58 4.13 -15.51
CA VAL A 157 -9.22 4.02 -14.93
C VAL A 157 -9.22 3.05 -13.76
N LEU A 158 -10.11 3.23 -12.77
CA LEU A 158 -10.18 2.31 -11.62
C LEU A 158 -10.63 0.91 -12.01
N LYS A 159 -11.56 0.79 -12.96
CA LYS A 159 -11.97 -0.53 -13.49
C LYS A 159 -10.79 -1.24 -14.16
N THR A 160 -9.95 -0.53 -14.90
CA THR A 160 -8.74 -1.09 -15.52
C THR A 160 -7.71 -1.46 -14.47
N LEU A 161 -7.38 -0.58 -13.53
CA LEU A 161 -6.45 -0.87 -12.44
C LEU A 161 -6.90 -2.08 -11.62
N ASN A 162 -8.18 -2.16 -11.27
CA ASN A 162 -8.74 -3.30 -10.54
C ASN A 162 -8.61 -4.61 -11.33
N TYR A 163 -8.85 -4.56 -12.65
CA TYR A 163 -8.72 -5.71 -13.53
C TYR A 163 -7.26 -6.20 -13.59
N LEU A 164 -6.31 -5.28 -13.82
CA LEU A 164 -4.88 -5.60 -13.86
C LEU A 164 -4.37 -6.15 -12.53
N LEU A 165 -4.71 -5.48 -11.42
CA LEU A 165 -4.30 -5.93 -10.09
C LEU A 165 -4.88 -7.30 -9.77
N LYS A 166 -6.14 -7.55 -10.12
CA LYS A 166 -6.75 -8.87 -9.99
C LYS A 166 -5.96 -9.92 -10.75
N HIS A 167 -5.65 -9.66 -12.02
CA HIS A 167 -4.95 -10.59 -12.88
C HIS A 167 -3.57 -10.94 -12.35
N VAL A 168 -2.76 -9.95 -11.97
CA VAL A 168 -1.42 -10.20 -11.45
C VAL A 168 -1.44 -10.92 -10.09
N MET A 169 -2.37 -10.56 -9.21
CA MET A 169 -2.49 -11.24 -7.90
C MET A 169 -2.90 -12.70 -8.05
N GLU A 170 -3.86 -13.02 -8.92
CA GLU A 170 -4.27 -14.38 -9.20
C GLU A 170 -3.12 -15.19 -9.83
N ARG A 171 -2.37 -14.58 -10.75
CA ARG A 171 -1.19 -15.23 -11.36
C ARG A 171 -0.06 -15.47 -10.36
N THR A 172 0.15 -14.53 -9.40
CA THR A 172 1.29 -14.59 -8.47
C THR A 172 1.01 -15.47 -7.26
N PHE A 173 -0.21 -15.42 -6.73
CA PHE A 173 -0.57 -16.04 -5.46
C PHE A 173 -1.62 -17.15 -5.58
N GLY A 174 -2.27 -17.30 -6.75
CA GLY A 174 -3.35 -18.28 -6.92
C GLY A 174 -4.45 -18.10 -5.88
N ASP A 175 -4.89 -19.23 -5.32
CA ASP A 175 -5.93 -19.27 -4.29
C ASP A 175 -5.45 -18.85 -2.89
N GLU A 176 -4.14 -18.66 -2.68
CA GLU A 176 -3.59 -18.21 -1.40
C GLU A 176 -4.05 -16.79 -1.05
N PHE A 177 -4.48 -16.03 -2.03
CA PHE A 177 -4.98 -14.68 -1.82
C PHE A 177 -6.48 -14.63 -2.11
N PRO A 178 -7.33 -14.32 -1.09
CA PRO A 178 -8.78 -14.36 -1.27
C PRO A 178 -9.21 -13.40 -2.38
N ALA A 179 -9.85 -13.95 -3.40
CA ALA A 179 -10.35 -13.23 -4.57
C ALA A 179 -11.37 -12.13 -4.23
N SER A 180 -11.94 -12.15 -3.02
CA SER A 180 -12.99 -11.25 -2.54
C SER A 180 -12.47 -9.98 -1.85
N GLY A 181 -11.15 -9.80 -1.70
CA GLY A 181 -10.57 -8.68 -0.95
C GLY A 181 -10.61 -7.35 -1.72
N ARG A 182 -10.65 -6.25 -0.98
CA ARG A 182 -10.39 -4.91 -1.51
C ARG A 182 -8.89 -4.78 -1.80
N LYS A 183 -8.46 -5.24 -2.97
CA LYS A 183 -7.05 -5.43 -3.34
C LYS A 183 -6.19 -4.18 -3.12
N TRP A 184 -6.68 -3.01 -3.52
CA TRP A 184 -5.98 -1.74 -3.27
C TRP A 184 -5.91 -1.39 -1.77
N THR A 185 -6.98 -1.61 -1.03
CA THR A 185 -6.95 -1.42 0.43
C THR A 185 -5.89 -2.31 1.07
N THR A 186 -5.70 -3.55 0.58
CA THR A 186 -4.64 -4.46 1.03
C THR A 186 -3.25 -3.88 0.75
N ILE A 187 -3.00 -3.34 -0.45
CA ILE A 187 -1.72 -2.70 -0.80
C ILE A 187 -1.41 -1.55 0.16
N ARG A 188 -2.37 -0.67 0.36
CA ARG A 188 -2.22 0.45 1.29
C ARG A 188 -1.93 0.00 2.73
N HIS A 189 -2.64 -1.01 3.21
CA HIS A 189 -2.39 -1.60 4.52
C HIS A 189 -0.99 -2.22 4.61
N THR A 190 -0.55 -2.86 3.54
CA THR A 190 0.82 -3.39 3.42
C THR A 190 1.85 -2.26 3.54
N ALA A 191 1.66 -1.16 2.82
CA ALA A 191 2.56 -0.01 2.87
C ALA A 191 2.68 0.56 4.30
N PHE A 192 1.56 0.79 4.98
CA PHE A 192 1.57 1.27 6.37
C PHE A 192 2.27 0.29 7.32
N ARG A 193 1.91 -0.98 7.22
CA ARG A 193 2.45 -2.00 8.11
C ARG A 193 3.95 -2.15 7.95
N LEU A 194 4.43 -2.38 6.74
CA LEU A 194 5.86 -2.59 6.50
C LEU A 194 6.69 -1.34 6.82
N THR A 195 6.14 -0.14 6.61
CA THR A 195 6.81 1.09 7.04
C THR A 195 6.95 1.17 8.57
N LEU A 196 5.92 0.78 9.32
CA LEU A 196 5.99 0.75 10.79
C LEU A 196 6.89 -0.38 11.32
N GLU A 197 6.95 -1.51 10.62
CA GLU A 197 7.89 -2.60 10.95
C GLU A 197 9.35 -2.18 10.71
N GLU A 198 9.61 -1.39 9.66
CA GLU A 198 10.94 -0.89 9.33
C GLU A 198 11.39 0.24 10.26
N ASP A 199 10.48 1.17 10.59
CA ASP A 199 10.74 2.25 11.55
C ASP A 199 9.67 2.28 12.65
N PRO A 200 9.82 1.48 13.71
CA PRO A 200 8.92 1.50 14.86
C PRO A 200 8.84 2.85 15.56
N GLY A 201 9.84 3.71 15.37
CA GLY A 201 9.87 5.06 15.92
C GLY A 201 8.75 5.96 15.38
N LEU A 202 8.18 5.64 14.22
CA LEU A 202 7.02 6.33 13.66
C LEU A 202 5.73 6.10 14.49
N ALA A 203 5.71 5.06 15.31
CA ALA A 203 4.59 4.75 16.19
C ALA A 203 4.50 5.64 17.43
N ILE A 204 5.57 6.37 17.76
CA ILE A 204 5.71 7.15 18.99
C ILE A 204 5.26 8.60 18.74
N PRO A 205 4.48 9.23 19.65
CA PRO A 205 4.20 10.66 19.57
C PRO A 205 5.48 11.51 19.66
N PRO A 206 5.60 12.60 18.89
CA PRO A 206 4.60 13.17 17.96
C PRO A 206 4.63 12.57 16.53
N LYS A 207 5.60 11.70 16.22
CA LYS A 207 5.80 11.15 14.85
C LYS A 207 4.57 10.43 14.32
N ILE A 208 3.84 9.71 15.17
CA ILE A 208 2.62 8.99 14.75
C ILE A 208 1.55 9.95 14.21
N ASN A 209 1.45 11.16 14.73
CA ASN A 209 0.49 12.14 14.24
C ASN A 209 0.87 12.58 12.83
N SER A 210 2.13 12.94 12.62
CA SER A 210 2.65 13.32 11.30
C SER A 210 2.54 12.18 10.29
N PHE A 211 2.81 10.95 10.71
CA PHE A 211 2.66 9.77 9.85
C PHE A 211 1.20 9.49 9.50
N ALA A 212 0.29 9.66 10.46
CA ALA A 212 -1.16 9.53 10.24
C ALA A 212 -1.67 10.58 9.25
N ASP A 213 -1.26 11.84 9.42
CA ASP A 213 -1.63 12.94 8.55
C ASP A 213 -1.15 12.70 7.12
N ASN A 214 0.09 12.30 6.93
CA ASN A 214 0.65 11.97 5.62
C ASN A 214 -0.05 10.78 4.96
N GLY A 215 -0.48 9.81 5.75
CA GLY A 215 -1.23 8.65 5.26
C GLY A 215 -2.74 8.86 5.17
N HIS A 216 -3.26 10.07 5.46
CA HIS A 216 -4.69 10.38 5.46
C HIS A 216 -5.53 9.42 6.31
N THR A 217 -5.01 9.12 7.48
CA THR A 217 -5.65 8.26 8.48
C THR A 217 -5.62 8.95 9.85
N SER A 218 -6.15 8.33 10.89
CA SER A 218 -6.02 8.87 12.24
C SER A 218 -4.92 8.12 13.01
N PRO A 219 -4.27 8.78 13.99
CA PRO A 219 -3.33 8.10 14.88
C PRO A 219 -3.96 6.89 15.58
N ASP A 220 -5.24 6.99 15.96
CA ASP A 220 -5.97 5.88 16.58
C ASP A 220 -6.21 4.73 15.61
N GLN A 221 -6.49 5.02 14.34
CA GLN A 221 -6.59 3.99 13.32
C GLN A 221 -5.25 3.30 13.09
N LEU A 222 -4.13 4.04 13.07
CA LEU A 222 -2.80 3.45 12.98
C LEU A 222 -2.52 2.52 14.17
N ARG A 223 -2.77 3.00 15.40
CA ARG A 223 -2.58 2.19 16.62
C ARG A 223 -3.45 0.94 16.62
N ASN A 224 -4.73 1.08 16.35
CA ASN A 224 -5.69 -0.02 16.46
C ASN A 224 -5.60 -1.02 15.31
N THR A 225 -5.21 -0.55 14.11
CA THR A 225 -5.20 -1.38 12.90
C THR A 225 -3.84 -2.04 12.65
N TYR A 226 -2.74 -1.35 12.96
CA TYR A 226 -1.41 -1.83 12.58
C TYR A 226 -0.54 -2.16 13.79
N LEU A 227 -0.38 -1.23 14.74
CA LEU A 227 0.53 -1.43 15.88
C LEU A 227 0.11 -2.59 16.76
N ARG A 228 -1.18 -2.70 17.05
CA ARG A 228 -1.71 -3.80 17.87
C ARG A 228 -1.36 -5.17 17.29
N TYR A 229 -1.38 -5.33 15.97
CA TYR A 229 -1.02 -6.59 15.32
C TYR A 229 0.49 -6.80 15.27
N ILE A 230 1.27 -5.76 15.00
CA ILE A 230 2.74 -5.82 15.04
C ILE A 230 3.21 -6.23 16.42
N ASP A 231 2.68 -5.63 17.48
CA ASP A 231 3.03 -5.98 18.86
C ASP A 231 2.61 -7.40 19.22
N ALA A 232 1.41 -7.83 18.82
CA ALA A 232 0.95 -9.20 19.06
C ALA A 232 1.82 -10.24 18.35
N GLU A 233 2.20 -9.99 17.11
CA GLU A 233 3.09 -10.88 16.35
C GLU A 233 4.51 -10.90 16.91
N ARG A 234 5.04 -9.74 17.31
CA ARG A 234 6.35 -9.65 17.95
C ARG A 234 6.36 -10.45 19.25
N THR A 235 5.37 -10.24 20.12
CA THR A 235 5.21 -11.00 21.37
C THR A 235 5.10 -12.50 21.11
N ALA A 236 4.34 -12.90 20.08
CA ALA A 236 4.22 -14.32 19.73
C ALA A 236 5.54 -14.92 19.21
N ARG A 237 6.34 -14.16 18.45
CA ARG A 237 7.67 -14.58 18.00
C ARG A 237 8.65 -14.71 19.17
N GLU A 238 8.70 -13.70 20.03
CA GLU A 238 9.55 -13.69 21.22
C GLU A 238 9.20 -14.85 22.16
N SER A 239 7.90 -15.10 22.38
CA SER A 239 7.44 -16.26 23.16
C SER A 239 7.85 -17.60 22.56
N ARG A 240 7.79 -17.74 21.23
CA ARG A 240 8.25 -18.95 20.53
C ARG A 240 9.75 -19.16 20.64
N GLN A 241 10.55 -18.09 20.53
CA GLN A 241 11.99 -18.14 20.72
C GLN A 241 12.33 -18.56 22.14
N THR A 242 11.70 -17.95 23.15
CA THR A 242 11.91 -18.30 24.55
C THR A 242 11.54 -19.75 24.86
N ILE A 243 10.46 -20.28 24.27
CA ILE A 243 10.06 -21.68 24.40
C ILE A 243 11.03 -22.62 23.67
N GLY A 244 11.53 -22.20 22.48
CA GLY A 244 12.50 -22.98 21.69
C GLY A 244 13.91 -23.01 22.30
N GLU A 245 14.31 -21.97 23.02
CA GLU A 245 15.60 -21.87 23.74
C GLU A 245 15.55 -22.45 25.14
N GLY A 246 14.37 -22.64 25.72
CA GLY A 246 14.18 -23.28 26.99
C GLY A 246 14.55 -24.77 26.92
N LYS A 247 15.79 -25.09 27.28
CA LYS A 247 16.15 -26.47 27.58
C LYS A 247 15.18 -26.98 28.64
N TRP A 248 14.28 -27.87 28.25
CA TRP A 248 13.49 -28.64 29.17
C TRP A 248 14.44 -29.50 29.99
N THR A 249 14.94 -28.99 31.08
CA THR A 249 15.52 -29.81 32.13
C THR A 249 14.38 -30.60 32.75
N MET A 250 14.18 -31.83 32.24
CA MET A 250 13.35 -32.79 32.93
C MET A 250 13.94 -32.96 34.32
N VAL A 251 13.26 -32.40 35.33
CA VAL A 251 13.51 -32.70 36.72
C VAL A 251 13.15 -34.18 36.86
N LYS A 252 14.17 -35.04 36.85
CA LYS A 252 14.01 -36.44 37.26
C LYS A 252 13.47 -36.39 38.66
N ARG A 253 12.18 -36.71 38.84
CA ARG A 253 11.63 -37.02 40.14
C ARG A 253 12.46 -38.18 40.68
N ALA A 254 13.24 -37.93 41.71
CA ALA A 254 13.78 -38.99 42.54
C ALA A 254 12.58 -39.72 43.12
N ASN A 255 12.41 -40.99 42.77
CA ASN A 255 11.50 -41.88 43.46
C ASN A 255 12.07 -42.17 44.84
N PRO A 256 11.22 -42.25 45.87
CA PRO A 256 11.61 -42.56 47.24
C PRO A 256 12.11 -44.00 47.41
#